data_3540dd8284b2acf1b83fb2f803c89362
#
_entry.id   3540dd8284b2acf1b83fb2f803c89362
#
_cell.length_a   1.000
_cell.length_b   1.000
_cell.length_c   1.000
_cell.angle_alpha   90.00
_cell.angle_beta   90.00
_cell.angle_gamma   90.00
#
_symmetry.space_group_name_H-M   'P 1'
#
loop_
_entity.id
_entity.type
_entity.pdbx_description
1 polymer ?
#
loop_
_entity_poly.entity_id
_entity_poly.type
_entity_poly.pdbx_seq_one_letter_code
_entity_poly.pdbx_strand_id
1 'polypeptide(L)'
;MSSIHVFQYFLISLGVHVFTVFIYIVYNTNLLYSFLNIDSKNYDFIIVGSGTAGSLIAHRIATETNFTFIVLEAGGGSNPLYEIPIIGPMLHGSVYDWQYETVPQDSACLAMEGNKCKLTQGKIFGGSSKLNNMIHVRGNISHYVHWFHGKYSEDFIRQQFDFIENNIIQLNKLTFTSELSDSILAAGKELGYEEIAEEFKLGFTKPMVSQVNGKRWATSDNLNKKHVVLNSLVEKLLLRNKKCYGVQLSDQKRFYANKGVIISAGALNSPKILQLSGIGPSELLKSFEIPLVKELPVGKNLQDHIGTGLDLVLFNKSLSINAFNCLNPLYILEYFIQGRGPLTTAGCEFVGFLSTKKNTQPDVQFMVLPVGISADRGSHLRKILRIRDDVWENYFAKVFDKHASTILALILHSKSRGEVNIQSSDPYTSPLIDPKYFNNRNDVKLLIDAVKLIKEFVLTEAMRSSGAYLNEIPFPGCEKHIFFSDSYLECYIRHLTLSIFHPVGTCSMGLPDSKNAVVDTSFRVIGLDNLYVVDASVLPTLPSSNINAAVAMMASVFFDSNIRPKKFYKKQCLSYQKYFIAEFIMHTCPI
;
A
#
# COMPACT_ATOMS: atom_id res chain seq x y z
N MET A 1 38.03 27.52 -33.28
CA MET A 1 38.15 26.44 -32.28
C MET A 1 38.00 25.13 -33.03
N SER A 2 38.96 24.21 -32.91
CA SER A 2 38.88 22.94 -33.64
C SER A 2 37.82 22.06 -33.00
N SER A 3 37.15 21.23 -33.80
CA SER A 3 36.12 20.26 -33.37
C SER A 3 36.59 19.37 -32.20
N ILE A 4 37.89 19.18 -32.07
CA ILE A 4 38.51 18.40 -30.97
C ILE A 4 38.35 19.12 -29.62
N HIS A 5 38.49 20.44 -29.55
CA HIS A 5 38.30 21.15 -28.28
C HIS A 5 36.84 21.19 -27.83
N VAL A 6 35.89 21.30 -28.76
CA VAL A 6 34.46 21.22 -28.44
C VAL A 6 34.10 19.86 -27.88
N PHE A 7 34.63 18.79 -28.47
CA PHE A 7 34.41 17.42 -27.98
C PHE A 7 35.06 17.18 -26.61
N GLN A 8 36.26 17.71 -26.36
CA GLN A 8 36.92 17.66 -25.06
C GLN A 8 36.11 18.38 -23.96
N TYR A 9 35.61 19.60 -24.27
CA TYR A 9 34.74 20.33 -23.33
C TYR A 9 33.44 19.60 -23.06
N PHE A 10 32.85 18.96 -24.05
CA PHE A 10 31.64 18.12 -23.87
C PHE A 10 31.92 16.94 -22.95
N LEU A 11 33.02 16.21 -23.15
CA LEU A 11 33.39 15.07 -22.29
C LEU A 11 33.69 15.49 -20.83
N ILE A 12 34.37 16.64 -20.66
CA ILE A 12 34.65 17.20 -19.32
C ILE A 12 33.34 17.60 -18.64
N SER A 13 32.44 18.28 -19.34
CA SER A 13 31.13 18.68 -18.83
C SER A 13 30.29 17.45 -18.45
N LEU A 14 30.23 16.43 -19.30
CA LEU A 14 29.56 15.17 -19.02
C LEU A 14 30.16 14.46 -17.78
N GLY A 15 31.48 14.40 -17.67
CA GLY A 15 32.20 13.84 -16.54
C GLY A 15 31.89 14.57 -15.22
N VAL A 16 31.86 15.91 -15.25
CA VAL A 16 31.47 16.72 -14.09
C VAL A 16 30.02 16.48 -13.70
N HIS A 17 29.09 16.39 -14.68
CA HIS A 17 27.69 16.09 -14.37
C HIS A 17 27.49 14.69 -13.79
N VAL A 18 28.13 13.68 -14.36
CA VAL A 18 28.10 12.30 -13.83
C VAL A 18 28.68 12.23 -12.42
N PHE A 19 29.79 12.92 -12.17
CA PHE A 19 30.42 13.00 -10.86
C PHE A 19 29.54 13.76 -9.84
N THR A 20 28.91 14.85 -10.26
CA THR A 20 27.98 15.62 -9.40
C THR A 20 26.74 14.78 -9.04
N VAL A 21 26.18 14.05 -10.01
CA VAL A 21 25.08 13.12 -9.78
C VAL A 21 25.53 11.97 -8.85
N PHE A 22 26.71 11.44 -9.06
CA PHE A 22 27.29 10.40 -8.20
C PHE A 22 27.48 10.90 -6.76
N ILE A 23 28.08 12.09 -6.55
CA ILE A 23 28.21 12.71 -5.22
C ILE A 23 26.84 12.96 -4.59
N TYR A 24 25.87 13.47 -5.38
CA TYR A 24 24.51 13.71 -4.92
C TYR A 24 23.84 12.40 -4.48
N ILE A 25 24.01 11.33 -5.26
CA ILE A 25 23.51 9.99 -4.91
C ILE A 25 24.19 9.48 -3.63
N VAL A 26 25.52 9.54 -3.54
CA VAL A 26 26.27 9.09 -2.35
C VAL A 26 25.87 9.90 -1.11
N TYR A 27 25.74 11.21 -1.25
CA TYR A 27 25.33 12.09 -0.15
C TYR A 27 23.89 11.81 0.32
N ASN A 28 22.97 11.58 -0.60
CA ASN A 28 21.56 11.32 -0.27
C ASN A 28 21.27 9.86 0.09
N THR A 29 22.08 8.88 -0.34
CA THR A 29 21.87 7.45 -0.01
C THR A 29 22.37 7.06 1.37
N ASN A 30 22.88 8.01 2.17
CA ASN A 30 23.39 7.74 3.53
C ASN A 30 24.51 6.66 3.61
N LEU A 31 25.26 6.44 2.55
CA LEU A 31 26.41 5.55 2.59
C LEU A 31 27.41 5.94 3.71
N LEU A 32 27.50 7.25 4.00
CA LEU A 32 28.31 7.79 5.09
C LEU A 32 27.72 7.53 6.50
N TYR A 33 26.39 7.38 6.62
CA TYR A 33 25.75 7.14 7.92
C TYR A 33 25.81 5.67 8.36
N SER A 34 26.02 4.72 7.44
CA SER A 34 26.15 3.29 7.78
C SER A 34 27.45 2.98 8.54
N PHE A 35 28.40 3.90 8.55
CA PHE A 35 29.68 3.76 9.28
C PHE A 35 29.66 4.38 10.69
N LEU A 36 28.63 5.10 11.07
CA LEU A 36 28.48 5.56 12.44
C LEU A 36 28.08 4.36 13.30
N ASN A 37 29.04 3.87 14.12
CA ASN A 37 28.77 2.86 15.14
C ASN A 37 27.71 3.40 16.11
N ILE A 38 26.45 3.01 15.88
CA ILE A 38 25.38 3.20 16.84
C ILE A 38 25.54 2.05 17.83
N ASP A 39 26.29 2.32 18.91
CA ASP A 39 26.39 1.41 20.04
C ASP A 39 25.01 1.11 20.62
N SER A 40 24.84 -0.06 21.23
CA SER A 40 23.64 -0.50 21.93
C SER A 40 23.20 0.56 22.95
N LYS A 41 22.24 1.42 22.55
CA LYS A 41 21.71 2.48 23.40
C LYS A 41 20.33 2.10 23.92
N ASN A 42 19.99 2.61 25.09
CA ASN A 42 18.65 2.52 25.63
C ASN A 42 17.82 3.68 25.08
N TYR A 43 16.64 3.35 24.55
CA TYR A 43 15.64 4.30 24.07
C TYR A 43 14.33 4.16 24.86
N ASP A 44 13.50 5.18 24.87
CA ASP A 44 12.14 5.02 25.39
C ASP A 44 11.34 4.10 24.49
N PHE A 45 11.42 4.30 23.17
CA PHE A 45 10.74 3.45 22.19
C PHE A 45 11.67 2.95 21.09
N ILE A 46 11.46 1.70 20.68
CA ILE A 46 12.01 1.13 19.45
C ILE A 46 10.88 0.91 18.48
N ILE A 47 11.02 1.41 17.26
CA ILE A 47 10.04 1.25 16.17
C ILE A 47 10.68 0.34 15.11
N VAL A 48 10.02 -0.77 14.79
CA VAL A 48 10.49 -1.75 13.81
C VAL A 48 9.77 -1.56 12.49
N GLY A 49 10.47 -1.00 11.52
CA GLY A 49 9.96 -0.65 10.19
C GLY A 49 9.67 0.85 10.04
N SER A 50 10.13 1.42 8.94
CA SER A 50 9.97 2.84 8.57
C SER A 50 8.84 3.07 7.54
N GLY A 51 7.89 2.14 7.42
CA GLY A 51 6.71 2.29 6.57
C GLY A 51 5.76 3.38 7.07
N THR A 52 4.57 3.46 6.47
CA THR A 52 3.56 4.50 6.77
C THR A 52 3.31 4.65 8.27
N ALA A 53 3.04 3.56 9.00
CA ALA A 53 2.71 3.62 10.42
C ALA A 53 3.92 3.98 11.28
N GLY A 54 5.05 3.24 11.12
CA GLY A 54 6.23 3.46 11.94
C GLY A 54 6.81 4.86 11.78
N SER A 55 6.82 5.40 10.57
CA SER A 55 7.27 6.77 10.29
C SER A 55 6.33 7.83 10.87
N LEU A 56 5.02 7.63 10.79
CA LEU A 56 4.04 8.55 11.38
C LEU A 56 4.20 8.60 12.91
N ILE A 57 4.31 7.43 13.57
CA ILE A 57 4.52 7.35 15.01
C ILE A 57 5.85 8.03 15.40
N ALA A 58 6.93 7.74 14.67
CA ALA A 58 8.24 8.33 14.92
C ALA A 58 8.25 9.85 14.77
N HIS A 59 7.58 10.38 13.71
CA HIS A 59 7.41 11.81 13.51
C HIS A 59 6.67 12.46 14.69
N ARG A 60 5.55 11.87 15.12
CA ARG A 60 4.77 12.41 16.24
C ARG A 60 5.52 12.31 17.58
N ILE A 61 6.30 11.26 17.82
CA ILE A 61 7.18 11.19 19.01
C ILE A 61 8.18 12.33 18.96
N ALA A 62 8.82 12.58 17.82
CA ALA A 62 9.84 13.61 17.66
C ALA A 62 9.30 15.03 17.85
N THR A 63 8.05 15.29 17.43
CA THR A 63 7.46 16.63 17.41
C THR A 63 6.56 16.93 18.62
N GLU A 64 5.95 15.91 19.22
CA GLU A 64 4.94 16.09 20.26
C GLU A 64 5.42 15.62 21.66
N THR A 65 6.63 15.04 21.78
CA THR A 65 7.14 14.50 23.05
C THR A 65 8.64 14.75 23.24
N ASN A 66 9.14 14.48 24.46
CA ASN A 66 10.58 14.45 24.77
C ASN A 66 11.13 13.01 24.85
N PHE A 67 10.39 12.00 24.37
CA PHE A 67 10.86 10.62 24.42
C PHE A 67 11.97 10.35 23.40
N THR A 68 12.93 9.56 23.83
CA THR A 68 13.99 9.06 22.94
C THR A 68 13.48 7.85 22.15
N PHE A 69 13.82 7.78 20.87
CA PHE A 69 13.41 6.65 20.03
C PHE A 69 14.41 6.35 18.92
N ILE A 70 14.31 5.15 18.37
CA ILE A 70 15.04 4.69 17.20
C ILE A 70 14.10 3.94 16.26
N VAL A 71 14.26 4.12 14.96
CA VAL A 71 13.58 3.37 13.91
C VAL A 71 14.57 2.41 13.27
N LEU A 72 14.23 1.13 13.23
CA LEU A 72 15.03 0.08 12.61
C LEU A 72 14.38 -0.36 11.31
N GLU A 73 15.06 -0.11 10.19
CA GLU A 73 14.56 -0.42 8.85
C GLU A 73 15.40 -1.51 8.19
N ALA A 74 14.76 -2.59 7.74
CA ALA A 74 15.43 -3.70 7.08
C ALA A 74 16.00 -3.34 5.71
N GLY A 75 15.36 -2.38 5.03
CA GLY A 75 15.77 -1.91 3.71
C GLY A 75 16.83 -0.81 3.76
N GLY A 76 17.35 -0.50 2.59
CA GLY A 76 18.29 0.61 2.37
C GLY A 76 17.60 1.97 2.21
N GLY A 77 18.41 3.00 1.96
CA GLY A 77 17.93 4.35 1.68
C GLY A 77 17.21 4.45 0.34
N SER A 78 16.36 5.47 0.20
CA SER A 78 15.72 5.80 -1.08
C SER A 78 16.66 6.62 -1.98
N ASN A 79 16.53 6.45 -3.29
CA ASN A 79 17.17 7.28 -4.30
C ASN A 79 16.15 8.34 -4.76
N PRO A 80 16.57 9.59 -5.03
CA PRO A 80 15.67 10.64 -5.54
C PRO A 80 14.89 10.28 -6.81
N LEU A 81 15.43 9.41 -7.67
CA LEU A 81 14.71 8.91 -8.85
C LEU A 81 13.43 8.13 -8.49
N TYR A 82 13.39 7.51 -7.31
CA TYR A 82 12.21 6.76 -6.84
C TYR A 82 11.09 7.67 -6.33
N GLU A 83 11.37 8.98 -6.21
CA GLU A 83 10.35 9.98 -5.94
C GLU A 83 9.56 10.36 -7.19
N ILE A 84 10.04 9.99 -8.40
CA ILE A 84 9.30 10.18 -9.65
C ILE A 84 8.12 9.19 -9.63
N PRO A 85 6.86 9.68 -9.65
CA PRO A 85 5.70 8.83 -9.41
C PRO A 85 5.59 7.61 -10.33
N ILE A 86 5.80 7.77 -11.62
CA ILE A 86 5.71 6.70 -12.61
C ILE A 86 6.75 5.58 -12.39
N ILE A 87 7.84 5.86 -11.68
CA ILE A 87 8.89 4.87 -11.39
C ILE A 87 8.48 3.92 -10.25
N GLY A 88 7.56 4.33 -9.35
CA GLY A 88 7.15 3.51 -8.21
C GLY A 88 6.80 2.06 -8.56
N PRO A 89 5.89 1.80 -9.50
CA PRO A 89 5.58 0.43 -9.94
C PRO A 89 6.77 -0.32 -10.56
N MET A 90 7.75 0.39 -11.12
CA MET A 90 8.96 -0.22 -11.69
C MET A 90 9.93 -0.74 -10.63
N LEU A 91 9.75 -0.37 -9.37
CA LEU A 91 10.54 -0.89 -8.25
C LEU A 91 10.06 -2.27 -7.78
N HIS A 92 8.88 -2.71 -8.21
CA HIS A 92 8.38 -4.05 -7.92
C HIS A 92 9.34 -5.10 -8.52
N GLY A 93 9.60 -6.15 -7.76
CA GLY A 93 10.56 -7.19 -8.16
C GLY A 93 12.03 -6.78 -8.10
N SER A 94 12.36 -5.55 -7.63
CA SER A 94 13.73 -5.07 -7.44
C SER A 94 14.28 -5.40 -6.05
N VAL A 95 15.51 -4.95 -5.75
CA VAL A 95 16.13 -5.05 -4.42
C VAL A 95 15.40 -4.23 -3.33
N TYR A 96 14.51 -3.32 -3.73
CA TYR A 96 13.68 -2.48 -2.86
C TYR A 96 12.33 -3.12 -2.53
N ASP A 97 12.08 -4.31 -3.05
CA ASP A 97 10.91 -5.14 -2.78
C ASP A 97 11.36 -6.43 -2.08
N TRP A 98 10.62 -6.89 -1.06
CA TRP A 98 10.82 -8.20 -0.46
C TRP A 98 10.59 -9.35 -1.46
N GLN A 99 9.92 -9.08 -2.57
CA GLN A 99 9.63 -10.00 -3.66
C GLN A 99 8.88 -11.26 -3.21
N TYR A 100 7.98 -11.10 -2.24
CA TYR A 100 7.18 -12.21 -1.76
C TYR A 100 6.27 -12.78 -2.84
N GLU A 101 5.95 -14.05 -2.70
CA GLU A 101 4.96 -14.75 -3.50
C GLU A 101 4.15 -15.69 -2.60
N THR A 102 2.95 -16.01 -3.06
CA THR A 102 2.11 -17.00 -2.38
C THR A 102 2.68 -18.40 -2.54
N VAL A 103 2.24 -19.34 -1.69
CA VAL A 103 2.30 -20.76 -2.06
C VAL A 103 1.49 -20.98 -3.35
N PRO A 104 1.70 -22.07 -4.11
CA PRO A 104 0.86 -22.39 -5.25
C PRO A 104 -0.62 -22.38 -4.86
N GLN A 105 -1.45 -21.70 -5.65
CA GLN A 105 -2.89 -21.60 -5.41
C GLN A 105 -3.64 -22.56 -6.33
N ASP A 106 -4.54 -23.39 -5.79
CA ASP A 106 -5.30 -24.36 -6.58
C ASP A 106 -6.42 -23.70 -7.40
N SER A 107 -6.91 -22.56 -6.95
CA SER A 107 -8.11 -21.91 -7.49
C SER A 107 -7.90 -20.48 -7.98
N ALA A 108 -6.67 -20.00 -8.01
CA ALA A 108 -6.33 -18.62 -8.33
C ALA A 108 -4.93 -18.53 -8.97
N CYS A 109 -4.60 -17.40 -9.59
CA CYS A 109 -3.28 -17.15 -10.18
C CYS A 109 -2.84 -18.19 -11.23
N LEU A 110 -3.78 -18.87 -11.89
CA LEU A 110 -3.51 -20.00 -12.78
C LEU A 110 -2.78 -19.59 -14.08
N ALA A 111 -2.78 -18.30 -14.42
CA ALA A 111 -2.01 -17.74 -15.53
C ALA A 111 -0.58 -17.35 -15.15
N MET A 112 -0.21 -17.45 -13.88
CA MET A 112 1.12 -17.10 -13.36
C MET A 112 2.00 -18.34 -13.24
N GLU A 113 3.32 -18.15 -13.33
CA GLU A 113 4.29 -19.23 -13.16
C GLU A 113 4.13 -19.92 -11.81
N GLY A 114 3.98 -21.24 -11.83
CA GLY A 114 3.80 -22.06 -10.63
C GLY A 114 2.50 -21.79 -9.88
N ASN A 115 1.49 -21.16 -10.51
CA ASN A 115 0.22 -20.75 -9.91
C ASN A 115 0.40 -19.88 -8.67
N LYS A 116 1.43 -19.04 -8.64
CA LYS A 116 1.76 -18.19 -7.50
C LYS A 116 1.49 -16.71 -7.83
N CYS A 117 0.76 -16.03 -6.97
CA CYS A 117 0.62 -14.59 -7.06
C CYS A 117 1.81 -13.87 -6.42
N LYS A 118 2.28 -12.79 -7.02
CA LYS A 118 3.24 -11.88 -6.40
C LYS A 118 2.59 -11.03 -5.32
N LEU A 119 3.35 -10.78 -4.27
CA LEU A 119 2.97 -9.91 -3.15
C LEU A 119 4.11 -8.91 -2.88
N THR A 120 4.01 -7.75 -3.51
CA THR A 120 4.99 -6.69 -3.32
C THR A 120 4.87 -6.08 -1.92
N GLN A 121 5.98 -6.00 -1.21
CA GLN A 121 6.14 -5.26 0.03
C GLN A 121 7.47 -4.54 0.04
N GLY A 122 7.48 -3.23 0.32
CA GLY A 122 8.69 -2.42 0.27
C GLY A 122 9.76 -2.85 1.28
N LYS A 123 11.02 -2.98 0.80
CA LYS A 123 12.25 -3.19 1.57
C LYS A 123 13.16 -1.98 1.38
N ILE A 124 12.68 -0.84 1.85
CA ILE A 124 13.26 0.47 1.59
C ILE A 124 12.82 1.45 2.68
N PHE A 125 13.62 2.47 2.96
CA PHE A 125 13.21 3.58 3.83
C PHE A 125 11.90 4.21 3.33
N GLY A 126 10.84 4.11 4.12
CA GLY A 126 9.47 4.46 3.77
C GLY A 126 8.57 3.27 3.46
N GLY A 127 9.13 2.06 3.35
CA GLY A 127 8.36 0.83 3.11
C GLY A 127 7.54 0.87 1.83
N SER A 128 6.37 0.24 1.85
CA SER A 128 5.49 0.12 0.67
C SER A 128 4.94 1.46 0.16
N SER A 129 4.98 2.56 0.95
CA SER A 129 4.58 3.89 0.47
C SER A 129 5.54 4.48 -0.58
N LYS A 130 6.76 3.92 -0.72
CA LYS A 130 7.67 4.27 -1.82
C LYS A 130 7.41 3.50 -3.12
N LEU A 131 6.58 2.44 -3.09
CA LEU A 131 6.30 1.58 -4.23
C LEU A 131 4.83 1.64 -4.71
N ASN A 132 3.91 2.10 -3.87
CA ASN A 132 2.47 2.11 -4.13
C ASN A 132 2.04 3.16 -5.18
N ASN A 133 0.76 3.12 -5.56
CA ASN A 133 0.15 4.10 -6.47
C ASN A 133 -0.25 5.43 -5.79
N MET A 134 0.22 5.70 -4.57
CA MET A 134 0.02 6.96 -3.82
C MET A 134 -1.44 7.34 -3.52
N ILE A 135 -2.40 6.50 -3.86
CA ILE A 135 -3.84 6.77 -3.70
C ILE A 135 -4.18 6.93 -2.23
N HIS A 136 -4.87 8.03 -1.90
CA HIS A 136 -5.37 8.31 -0.58
C HIS A 136 -6.90 8.39 -0.59
N VAL A 137 -7.55 7.45 0.08
CA VAL A 137 -9.01 7.39 0.27
C VAL A 137 -9.29 6.89 1.68
N ARG A 138 -10.09 7.64 2.43
CA ARG A 138 -10.43 7.30 3.83
C ARG A 138 -11.24 6.01 3.95
N GLY A 139 -12.09 5.70 2.97
CA GLY A 139 -13.03 4.58 3.05
C GLY A 139 -14.21 4.85 4.00
N ASN A 140 -14.93 3.80 4.36
CA ASN A 140 -16.10 3.89 5.23
C ASN A 140 -15.70 4.03 6.70
N ILE A 141 -15.99 5.17 7.31
CA ILE A 141 -15.62 5.51 8.70
C ILE A 141 -16.24 4.54 9.71
N SER A 142 -17.47 4.07 9.48
CA SER A 142 -18.16 3.16 10.41
C SER A 142 -17.42 1.83 10.59
N HIS A 143 -16.66 1.37 9.57
CA HIS A 143 -15.85 0.15 9.70
C HIS A 143 -14.75 0.31 10.76
N TYR A 144 -14.12 1.46 10.84
CA TYR A 144 -13.09 1.73 11.84
C TYR A 144 -13.65 1.75 13.26
N VAL A 145 -14.82 2.36 13.45
CA VAL A 145 -15.53 2.32 14.75
C VAL A 145 -15.81 0.88 15.18
N HIS A 146 -16.24 0.06 14.23
CA HIS A 146 -16.50 -1.37 14.48
C HIS A 146 -15.21 -2.13 14.87
N TRP A 147 -14.07 -1.86 14.24
CA TRP A 147 -12.78 -2.49 14.58
C TRP A 147 -12.34 -2.19 16.01
N PHE A 148 -12.66 -1.01 16.51
CA PHE A 148 -12.39 -0.63 17.90
C PHE A 148 -13.50 -1.04 18.88
N HIS A 149 -14.49 -1.83 18.44
CA HIS A 149 -15.63 -2.25 19.26
C HIS A 149 -16.36 -1.08 19.93
N GLY A 150 -16.49 0.05 19.23
CA GLY A 150 -17.16 1.25 19.73
C GLY A 150 -16.37 2.05 20.77
N LYS A 151 -15.10 1.72 21.01
CA LYS A 151 -14.22 2.48 21.91
C LYS A 151 -14.05 3.94 21.49
N TYR A 152 -14.09 4.21 20.20
CA TYR A 152 -13.98 5.53 19.59
C TYR A 152 -15.21 5.82 18.74
N SER A 153 -15.71 7.07 18.77
CA SER A 153 -16.82 7.53 17.93
C SER A 153 -16.38 7.77 16.48
N GLU A 154 -17.34 7.87 15.55
CA GLU A 154 -17.06 8.29 14.18
C GLU A 154 -16.36 9.66 14.14
N ASP A 155 -16.81 10.63 14.95
CA ASP A 155 -16.20 11.95 15.02
C ASP A 155 -14.74 11.90 15.44
N PHE A 156 -14.39 11.04 16.41
CA PHE A 156 -13.00 10.86 16.79
C PHE A 156 -12.17 10.30 15.64
N ILE A 157 -12.68 9.30 14.91
CA ILE A 157 -11.97 8.74 13.74
C ILE A 157 -11.84 9.77 12.63
N ARG A 158 -12.89 10.58 12.34
CA ARG A 158 -12.82 11.69 11.39
C ARG A 158 -11.75 12.70 11.79
N GLN A 159 -11.72 13.11 13.06
CA GLN A 159 -10.70 14.02 13.59
C GLN A 159 -9.27 13.45 13.44
N GLN A 160 -9.07 12.14 13.56
CA GLN A 160 -7.76 11.54 13.31
C GLN A 160 -7.35 11.66 11.83
N PHE A 161 -8.28 11.42 10.89
CA PHE A 161 -8.02 11.64 9.46
C PHE A 161 -7.73 13.12 9.18
N ASP A 162 -8.58 14.03 9.65
CA ASP A 162 -8.42 15.47 9.46
C ASP A 162 -7.08 15.96 10.03
N PHE A 163 -6.69 15.45 11.20
CA PHE A 163 -5.42 15.80 11.81
C PHE A 163 -4.22 15.37 10.96
N ILE A 164 -4.18 14.12 10.53
CA ILE A 164 -3.04 13.61 9.74
C ILE A 164 -2.98 14.25 8.36
N GLU A 165 -4.11 14.48 7.71
CA GLU A 165 -4.18 15.07 6.37
C GLU A 165 -3.83 16.55 6.37
N ASN A 166 -4.21 17.30 7.41
CA ASN A 166 -3.90 18.73 7.50
C ASN A 166 -2.51 19.04 8.08
N ASN A 167 -1.91 18.11 8.85
CA ASN A 167 -0.69 18.43 9.61
C ASN A 167 0.50 17.53 9.29
N ILE A 168 0.28 16.34 8.73
CA ILE A 168 1.35 15.35 8.56
C ILE A 168 1.49 14.91 7.10
N ILE A 169 0.39 14.45 6.47
CA ILE A 169 0.41 13.87 5.13
C ILE A 169 0.30 14.99 4.09
N GLN A 170 1.13 14.91 3.06
CA GLN A 170 1.04 15.83 1.93
C GLN A 170 0.17 15.20 0.83
N LEU A 171 -0.97 15.81 0.57
CA LEU A 171 -1.93 15.34 -0.42
C LEU A 171 -2.15 16.40 -1.50
N ASN A 172 -2.21 15.95 -2.74
CA ASN A 172 -2.55 16.79 -3.88
C ASN A 172 -3.55 16.10 -4.80
N LYS A 173 -4.27 16.88 -5.58
CA LYS A 173 -5.04 16.37 -6.72
C LYS A 173 -4.08 15.89 -7.80
N LEU A 174 -4.53 14.94 -8.62
CA LEU A 174 -3.78 14.53 -9.81
C LEU A 174 -3.54 15.75 -10.71
N THR A 175 -2.28 15.99 -11.06
CA THR A 175 -1.88 17.11 -11.93
C THR A 175 -1.88 16.73 -13.41
N PHE A 176 -1.96 15.44 -13.70
CA PHE A 176 -2.01 14.90 -15.04
C PHE A 176 -3.02 13.77 -15.12
N THR A 177 -3.89 13.79 -16.13
CA THR A 177 -4.81 12.71 -16.49
C THR A 177 -4.85 12.56 -18.01
N SER A 178 -5.13 11.36 -18.50
CA SER A 178 -5.28 11.07 -19.93
C SER A 178 -6.61 11.59 -20.47
N GLU A 179 -6.79 11.51 -21.79
CA GLU A 179 -8.06 11.82 -22.49
C GLU A 179 -9.21 10.88 -22.05
N LEU A 180 -8.91 9.74 -21.41
CA LEU A 180 -9.89 8.82 -20.88
C LEU A 180 -10.69 9.44 -19.71
N SER A 181 -10.13 10.43 -19.04
CA SER A 181 -10.69 11.05 -17.82
C SER A 181 -12.15 11.50 -17.96
N ASP A 182 -12.47 12.24 -19.03
CA ASP A 182 -13.81 12.78 -19.23
C ASP A 182 -14.82 11.70 -19.61
N SER A 183 -14.37 10.71 -20.40
CA SER A 183 -15.20 9.56 -20.78
C SER A 183 -15.58 8.68 -19.58
N ILE A 184 -14.69 8.53 -18.59
CA ILE A 184 -14.96 7.77 -17.36
C ILE A 184 -16.08 8.42 -16.54
N LEU A 185 -16.02 9.72 -16.33
CA LEU A 185 -17.06 10.43 -15.56
C LEU A 185 -18.40 10.43 -16.29
N ALA A 186 -18.38 10.64 -17.62
CA ALA A 186 -19.59 10.61 -18.43
C ALA A 186 -20.24 9.21 -18.44
N ALA A 187 -19.43 8.15 -18.60
CA ALA A 187 -19.89 6.77 -18.55
C ALA A 187 -20.47 6.40 -17.17
N GLY A 188 -19.84 6.89 -16.10
CA GLY A 188 -20.38 6.74 -14.74
C GLY A 188 -21.78 7.33 -14.63
N LYS A 189 -21.98 8.55 -15.12
CA LYS A 189 -23.29 9.23 -15.10
C LYS A 189 -24.37 8.50 -15.93
N GLU A 190 -24.02 7.97 -17.10
CA GLU A 190 -24.92 7.15 -17.90
C GLU A 190 -25.43 5.91 -17.14
N LEU A 191 -24.57 5.33 -16.29
CA LEU A 191 -24.92 4.18 -15.44
C LEU A 191 -25.57 4.58 -14.10
N GLY A 192 -25.82 5.88 -13.86
CA GLY A 192 -26.44 6.39 -12.64
C GLY A 192 -25.47 6.57 -11.46
N TYR A 193 -24.17 6.64 -11.72
CA TYR A 193 -23.15 6.92 -10.71
C TYR A 193 -22.71 8.38 -10.77
N GLU A 194 -22.78 9.08 -9.64
CA GLU A 194 -22.33 10.46 -9.52
C GLU A 194 -20.83 10.59 -9.31
N GLU A 195 -20.29 11.79 -9.54
CA GLU A 195 -18.93 12.11 -9.11
C GLU A 195 -18.89 12.29 -7.59
N ILE A 196 -18.00 11.56 -6.91
CA ILE A 196 -17.85 11.61 -5.45
C ILE A 196 -16.95 12.80 -5.11
N ALA A 197 -17.45 13.76 -4.33
CA ALA A 197 -16.70 14.95 -3.92
C ALA A 197 -15.95 14.74 -2.60
N GLU A 198 -16.58 14.25 -1.55
CA GLU A 198 -15.99 14.31 -0.19
C GLU A 198 -16.20 13.06 0.68
N GLU A 199 -17.24 12.26 0.47
CA GLU A 199 -17.58 11.12 1.31
C GLU A 199 -17.51 9.79 0.53
N PHE A 200 -17.29 8.68 1.29
CA PHE A 200 -17.35 7.34 0.73
C PHE A 200 -18.80 7.00 0.33
N LYS A 201 -19.09 7.07 -0.97
CA LYS A 201 -20.40 6.78 -1.60
C LYS A 201 -20.21 5.99 -2.88
N LEU A 202 -21.33 5.54 -3.47
CA LEU A 202 -21.32 4.99 -4.83
C LEU A 202 -20.99 6.09 -5.84
N GLY A 203 -20.08 5.80 -6.76
CA GLY A 203 -19.69 6.75 -7.79
C GLY A 203 -18.21 6.67 -8.17
N PHE A 204 -17.76 7.65 -8.92
CA PHE A 204 -16.38 7.78 -9.38
C PHE A 204 -15.72 9.05 -8.84
N THR A 205 -14.43 8.99 -8.56
CA THR A 205 -13.65 10.16 -8.15
C THR A 205 -12.22 10.10 -8.68
N LYS A 206 -11.64 11.28 -8.95
CA LYS A 206 -10.19 11.42 -9.09
C LYS A 206 -9.57 11.35 -7.69
N PRO A 207 -8.74 10.36 -7.39
CA PRO A 207 -8.24 10.21 -6.04
C PRO A 207 -7.28 11.35 -5.67
N MET A 208 -7.28 11.72 -4.39
CA MET A 208 -6.15 12.46 -3.83
C MET A 208 -4.93 11.54 -3.80
N VAL A 209 -3.75 12.09 -4.03
CA VAL A 209 -2.49 11.34 -4.07
C VAL A 209 -1.44 11.93 -3.14
N SER A 210 -0.62 11.06 -2.54
CA SER A 210 0.50 11.47 -1.68
C SER A 210 1.65 11.99 -2.55
N GLN A 211 1.54 13.25 -2.99
CA GLN A 211 2.52 13.94 -3.84
C GLN A 211 2.76 15.37 -3.38
N VAL A 212 3.98 15.86 -3.61
CA VAL A 212 4.35 17.26 -3.44
C VAL A 212 5.19 17.71 -4.64
N ASN A 213 4.79 18.78 -5.31
CA ASN A 213 5.50 19.32 -6.46
C ASN A 213 5.82 18.24 -7.53
N GLY A 214 4.85 17.39 -7.83
CA GLY A 214 4.99 16.30 -8.78
C GLY A 214 5.81 15.09 -8.31
N LYS A 215 6.35 15.11 -7.10
CA LYS A 215 7.13 14.01 -6.51
C LYS A 215 6.29 13.17 -5.57
N ARG A 216 6.53 11.87 -5.55
CA ARG A 216 6.01 10.95 -4.52
C ARG A 216 6.38 11.46 -3.14
N TRP A 217 5.43 11.44 -2.24
CA TRP A 217 5.65 11.73 -0.83
C TRP A 217 5.25 10.52 0.04
N ALA A 218 5.97 10.29 1.12
CA ALA A 218 5.70 9.26 2.11
C ALA A 218 5.90 9.82 3.52
N THR A 219 5.27 9.23 4.54
CA THR A 219 5.43 9.66 5.95
C THR A 219 6.87 9.65 6.43
N SER A 220 7.73 8.82 5.84
CA SER A 220 9.18 8.77 6.10
C SER A 220 9.90 10.07 5.72
N ASP A 221 9.35 10.86 4.79
CA ASP A 221 9.99 12.10 4.34
C ASP A 221 9.95 13.20 5.43
N ASN A 222 9.11 13.03 6.45
CA ASN A 222 9.08 13.85 7.66
C ASN A 222 10.13 13.43 8.71
N LEU A 223 10.83 12.31 8.54
CA LEU A 223 11.77 11.81 9.54
C LEU A 223 13.16 12.39 9.39
N ASN A 224 13.74 12.83 10.51
CA ASN A 224 15.17 13.08 10.56
C ASN A 224 15.93 11.75 10.57
N LYS A 225 16.77 11.55 9.57
CA LYS A 225 17.52 10.30 9.35
C LYS A 225 18.43 9.90 10.53
N LYS A 226 18.79 10.84 11.42
CA LYS A 226 19.56 10.54 12.65
C LYS A 226 18.86 9.56 13.60
N HIS A 227 17.55 9.41 13.48
CA HIS A 227 16.75 8.47 14.29
C HIS A 227 16.49 7.15 13.57
N VAL A 228 17.09 6.92 12.41
CA VAL A 228 16.82 5.73 11.58
C VAL A 228 18.10 4.93 11.35
N VAL A 229 18.06 3.63 11.59
CA VAL A 229 19.12 2.69 11.22
C VAL A 229 18.64 1.84 10.07
N LEU A 230 19.24 2.03 8.91
CA LEU A 230 18.94 1.29 7.69
C LEU A 230 19.68 -0.06 7.66
N ASN A 231 19.25 -0.96 6.78
CA ASN A 231 19.80 -2.30 6.62
C ASN A 231 19.84 -3.09 7.94
N SER A 232 18.82 -2.88 8.78
CA SER A 232 18.72 -3.39 10.14
C SER A 232 17.53 -4.33 10.27
N LEU A 233 17.74 -5.59 9.85
CA LEU A 233 16.73 -6.62 9.96
C LEU A 233 16.57 -7.07 11.42
N VAL A 234 15.40 -6.79 11.99
CA VAL A 234 15.04 -7.31 13.32
C VAL A 234 14.72 -8.80 13.19
N GLU A 235 15.53 -9.61 13.86
CA GLU A 235 15.37 -11.07 13.90
C GLU A 235 14.30 -11.47 14.91
N LYS A 236 14.42 -10.97 16.15
CA LYS A 236 13.53 -11.34 17.26
C LYS A 236 13.45 -10.29 18.36
N LEU A 237 12.42 -10.43 19.18
CA LEU A 237 12.18 -9.62 20.35
C LEU A 237 12.98 -10.15 21.56
N LEU A 238 13.42 -9.25 22.42
CA LEU A 238 14.01 -9.58 23.72
C LEU A 238 12.92 -9.55 24.79
N LEU A 239 12.55 -10.73 25.25
CA LEU A 239 11.44 -10.94 26.19
C LEU A 239 11.95 -11.51 27.52
N ARG A 240 11.42 -10.97 28.63
CA ARG A 240 11.67 -11.49 29.99
C ARG A 240 10.41 -11.28 30.85
N ASN A 241 9.96 -12.33 31.52
CA ASN A 241 8.79 -12.28 32.40
C ASN A 241 7.56 -11.61 31.75
N LYS A 242 7.22 -12.00 30.51
CA LYS A 242 6.13 -11.45 29.69
C LYS A 242 6.29 -9.96 29.30
N LYS A 243 7.45 -9.36 29.54
CA LYS A 243 7.73 -7.98 29.17
C LYS A 243 8.76 -7.93 28.03
N CYS A 244 8.47 -7.14 27.01
CA CYS A 244 9.42 -6.81 25.95
C CYS A 244 10.32 -5.66 26.41
N TYR A 245 11.62 -5.85 26.30
CA TYR A 245 12.61 -4.86 26.69
C TYR A 245 13.59 -4.48 25.58
N GLY A 246 13.38 -4.99 24.37
CA GLY A 246 14.22 -4.66 23.23
C GLY A 246 14.07 -5.60 22.06
N VAL A 247 14.98 -5.47 21.11
CA VAL A 247 15.07 -6.29 19.89
C VAL A 247 16.50 -6.74 19.63
N GLN A 248 16.64 -7.87 18.93
CA GLN A 248 17.91 -8.36 18.39
C GLN A 248 17.83 -8.31 16.86
N LEU A 249 18.88 -7.77 16.25
CA LEU A 249 19.05 -7.79 14.80
C LEU A 249 19.66 -9.12 14.34
N SER A 250 19.55 -9.40 13.05
CA SER A 250 20.14 -10.58 12.42
C SER A 250 21.69 -10.60 12.47
N ASP A 251 22.34 -9.45 12.66
CA ASP A 251 23.79 -9.31 12.90
C ASP A 251 24.17 -9.41 14.40
N GLN A 252 23.25 -9.86 15.23
CA GLN A 252 23.37 -10.05 16.68
C GLN A 252 23.43 -8.76 17.51
N LYS A 253 23.38 -7.57 16.91
CA LYS A 253 23.25 -6.32 17.65
C LYS A 253 21.92 -6.25 18.39
N ARG A 254 21.93 -5.61 19.57
CA ARG A 254 20.74 -5.49 20.43
C ARG A 254 20.45 -4.04 20.74
N PHE A 255 19.16 -3.71 20.69
CA PHE A 255 18.64 -2.41 21.10
C PHE A 255 17.65 -2.61 22.23
N TYR A 256 17.65 -1.71 23.21
CA TYR A 256 16.85 -1.83 24.42
C TYR A 256 15.82 -0.71 24.52
N ALA A 257 14.60 -1.04 24.96
CA ALA A 257 13.46 -0.12 25.10
C ALA A 257 13.00 -0.05 26.56
N ASN A 258 12.89 1.17 27.10
CA ASN A 258 12.40 1.40 28.46
C ASN A 258 10.87 1.36 28.54
N LYS A 259 10.17 1.87 27.52
CA LYS A 259 8.71 2.03 27.49
C LYS A 259 8.02 1.10 26.52
N GLY A 260 8.63 0.76 25.39
CA GLY A 260 8.00 -0.18 24.47
C GLY A 260 8.70 -0.39 23.15
N VAL A 261 8.40 -1.55 22.56
CA VAL A 261 8.74 -1.93 21.20
C VAL A 261 7.46 -1.87 20.37
N ILE A 262 7.51 -1.16 19.25
CA ILE A 262 6.38 -0.96 18.32
C ILE A 262 6.75 -1.65 17.01
N ILE A 263 6.09 -2.76 16.70
CA ILE A 263 6.28 -3.49 15.45
C ILE A 263 5.40 -2.82 14.39
N SER A 264 6.03 -2.35 13.31
CA SER A 264 5.41 -1.72 12.14
C SER A 264 6.03 -2.26 10.84
N ALA A 265 6.31 -3.59 10.82
CA ALA A 265 7.01 -4.26 9.73
C ALA A 265 6.08 -4.72 8.58
N GLY A 266 4.79 -4.40 8.66
CA GLY A 266 3.76 -4.73 7.66
C GLY A 266 3.16 -6.13 7.84
N ALA A 267 2.06 -6.38 7.12
CA ALA A 267 1.21 -7.56 7.33
C ALA A 267 1.91 -8.92 7.11
N LEU A 268 3.05 -8.95 6.43
CA LEU A 268 3.78 -10.18 6.16
C LEU A 268 4.97 -10.39 7.12
N ASN A 269 5.62 -9.30 7.57
CA ASN A 269 6.80 -9.40 8.42
C ASN A 269 6.48 -9.23 9.92
N SER A 270 5.45 -8.49 10.30
CA SER A 270 5.06 -8.36 11.70
C SER A 270 4.69 -9.70 12.33
N PRO A 271 3.86 -10.56 11.71
CA PRO A 271 3.63 -11.89 12.22
C PRO A 271 4.90 -12.76 12.25
N LYS A 272 5.78 -12.65 11.25
CA LYS A 272 7.05 -13.38 11.21
C LYS A 272 7.93 -13.04 12.41
N ILE A 273 8.10 -11.76 12.75
CA ILE A 273 8.88 -11.32 13.91
C ILE A 273 8.29 -11.89 15.21
N LEU A 274 6.96 -11.86 15.36
CA LEU A 274 6.29 -12.43 16.53
C LEU A 274 6.53 -13.94 16.62
N GLN A 275 6.34 -14.69 15.53
CA GLN A 275 6.54 -16.13 15.48
C GLN A 275 8.01 -16.51 15.81
N LEU A 276 8.99 -15.84 15.20
CA LEU A 276 10.42 -16.05 15.51
C LEU A 276 10.77 -15.72 16.97
N SER A 277 9.91 -14.96 17.66
CA SER A 277 10.07 -14.57 19.07
C SER A 277 9.30 -15.47 20.04
N GLY A 278 8.73 -16.58 19.56
CA GLY A 278 7.97 -17.51 20.40
C GLY A 278 6.51 -17.05 20.66
N ILE A 279 5.99 -16.11 19.90
CA ILE A 279 4.59 -15.63 20.01
C ILE A 279 3.83 -16.09 18.77
N GLY A 280 2.95 -17.07 18.92
CA GLY A 280 2.22 -17.64 17.78
C GLY A 280 1.55 -18.96 18.08
N PRO A 281 1.06 -19.68 17.05
CA PRO A 281 0.47 -21.01 17.23
C PRO A 281 1.49 -22.02 17.76
N SER A 282 1.17 -22.70 18.84
CA SER A 282 2.07 -23.61 19.57
C SER A 282 2.66 -24.71 18.68
N GLU A 283 1.83 -25.34 17.84
CA GLU A 283 2.27 -26.41 16.93
C GLU A 283 3.26 -25.92 15.88
N LEU A 284 3.04 -24.72 15.32
CA LEU A 284 3.97 -24.09 14.38
C LEU A 284 5.33 -23.84 15.04
N LEU A 285 5.33 -23.26 16.23
CA LEU A 285 6.58 -22.91 16.94
C LEU A 285 7.36 -24.18 17.32
N LYS A 286 6.65 -25.21 17.78
CA LYS A 286 7.24 -26.50 18.12
C LYS A 286 7.93 -27.17 16.93
N SER A 287 7.35 -27.06 15.71
CA SER A 287 7.94 -27.67 14.51
C SER A 287 9.30 -27.05 14.12
N PHE A 288 9.64 -25.85 14.63
CA PHE A 288 10.92 -25.15 14.41
C PHE A 288 11.75 -25.05 15.70
N GLU A 289 11.38 -25.80 16.76
CA GLU A 289 12.09 -25.80 18.06
C GLU A 289 12.17 -24.40 18.70
N ILE A 290 11.19 -23.52 18.40
CA ILE A 290 11.10 -22.18 18.98
C ILE A 290 10.33 -22.27 20.30
N PRO A 291 10.92 -21.88 21.45
CA PRO A 291 10.25 -21.90 22.74
C PRO A 291 9.00 -21.03 22.75
N LEU A 292 7.87 -21.61 23.16
CA LEU A 292 6.60 -20.88 23.27
C LEU A 292 6.65 -19.88 24.43
N VAL A 293 6.50 -18.60 24.11
CA VAL A 293 6.35 -17.49 25.07
C VAL A 293 4.87 -17.19 25.30
N LYS A 294 4.11 -17.10 24.21
CA LYS A 294 2.67 -16.80 24.26
C LYS A 294 1.96 -17.43 23.07
N GLU A 295 0.95 -18.24 23.35
CA GLU A 295 0.07 -18.75 22.30
C GLU A 295 -0.95 -17.69 21.88
N LEU A 296 -0.93 -17.32 20.60
CA LEU A 296 -1.82 -16.38 19.94
C LEU A 296 -1.99 -16.78 18.48
N PRO A 297 -3.09 -16.41 17.80
CA PRO A 297 -3.35 -16.75 16.39
C PRO A 297 -2.54 -15.88 15.41
N VAL A 298 -1.26 -15.65 15.70
CA VAL A 298 -0.36 -14.85 14.87
C VAL A 298 -0.20 -15.49 13.49
N GLY A 299 -0.36 -14.68 12.46
CA GLY A 299 -0.30 -15.12 11.07
C GLY A 299 -1.65 -15.57 10.50
N LYS A 300 -2.66 -15.81 11.33
CA LYS A 300 -4.01 -16.18 10.88
C LYS A 300 -4.78 -14.95 10.39
N ASN A 301 -5.92 -15.19 9.70
CA ASN A 301 -6.82 -14.14 9.20
C ASN A 301 -6.21 -13.24 8.11
N LEU A 302 -5.23 -13.72 7.35
CA LEU A 302 -4.73 -12.99 6.17
C LEU A 302 -5.89 -12.71 5.20
N GLN A 303 -6.03 -11.46 4.82
CA GLN A 303 -6.96 -10.96 3.82
C GLN A 303 -6.22 -10.06 2.85
N ASP A 304 -6.75 -9.97 1.64
CA ASP A 304 -6.19 -9.09 0.61
C ASP A 304 -7.30 -8.56 -0.31
N HIS A 305 -7.11 -7.37 -0.85
CA HIS A 305 -7.91 -6.92 -1.98
C HIS A 305 -7.41 -7.63 -3.23
N ILE A 306 -8.29 -8.43 -3.80
CA ILE A 306 -8.03 -9.18 -5.03
C ILE A 306 -8.90 -8.67 -6.15
N GLY A 307 -8.37 -8.74 -7.37
CA GLY A 307 -9.07 -8.26 -8.55
C GLY A 307 -8.62 -8.92 -9.83
N THR A 308 -9.20 -8.42 -10.92
CA THR A 308 -8.93 -8.84 -12.29
C THR A 308 -9.27 -7.71 -13.27
N GLY A 309 -8.98 -7.90 -14.56
CA GLY A 309 -9.38 -6.94 -15.61
C GLY A 309 -8.21 -6.36 -16.42
N LEU A 310 -7.02 -6.99 -16.38
CA LEU A 310 -5.87 -6.55 -17.19
C LEU A 310 -6.21 -6.65 -18.68
N ASP A 311 -5.99 -5.55 -19.41
CA ASP A 311 -6.15 -5.42 -20.87
C ASP A 311 -7.49 -5.95 -21.41
N LEU A 312 -8.54 -5.87 -20.58
CA LEU A 312 -9.89 -6.25 -20.97
C LEU A 312 -10.58 -5.16 -21.81
N VAL A 313 -10.12 -3.91 -21.69
CA VAL A 313 -10.67 -2.76 -22.40
C VAL A 313 -9.63 -2.25 -23.39
N LEU A 314 -10.00 -2.20 -24.67
CA LEU A 314 -9.18 -1.75 -25.78
C LEU A 314 -9.79 -0.49 -26.40
N PHE A 315 -8.95 0.30 -27.09
CA PHE A 315 -9.35 1.51 -27.80
C PHE A 315 -8.84 1.50 -29.24
N ASN A 316 -9.64 2.02 -30.14
CA ASN A 316 -9.25 2.25 -31.54
C ASN A 316 -8.58 3.62 -31.76
N LYS A 317 -8.42 4.42 -30.70
CA LYS A 317 -7.73 5.72 -30.67
C LYS A 317 -6.62 5.70 -29.65
N SER A 318 -5.61 6.54 -29.84
CA SER A 318 -4.55 6.75 -28.84
C SER A 318 -5.14 7.39 -27.58
N LEU A 319 -4.71 6.92 -26.42
CA LEU A 319 -5.06 7.50 -25.11
C LEU A 319 -4.03 8.53 -24.62
N SER A 320 -3.20 9.06 -25.51
CA SER A 320 -2.14 10.06 -25.23
C SER A 320 -1.06 9.62 -24.24
N ILE A 321 -1.28 8.51 -23.50
CA ILE A 321 -0.27 7.90 -22.62
C ILE A 321 0.07 6.50 -23.13
N ASN A 322 1.35 6.28 -23.36
CA ASN A 322 1.93 4.95 -23.46
C ASN A 322 3.29 4.93 -22.75
N ALA A 323 3.81 3.75 -22.46
CA ALA A 323 5.06 3.57 -21.73
C ALA A 323 6.25 4.30 -22.40
N PHE A 324 6.23 4.44 -23.72
CA PHE A 324 7.31 5.07 -24.49
C PHE A 324 7.15 6.60 -24.56
N ASN A 325 5.92 7.12 -24.64
CA ASN A 325 5.68 8.57 -24.68
C ASN A 325 6.15 9.26 -23.38
N CYS A 326 6.09 8.56 -22.23
CA CYS A 326 6.58 9.08 -20.96
C CYS A 326 8.10 9.36 -20.98
N LEU A 327 8.85 8.74 -21.89
CA LEU A 327 10.28 8.99 -22.10
C LEU A 327 10.57 10.13 -23.07
N ASN A 328 9.56 10.85 -23.55
CA ASN A 328 9.75 12.03 -24.40
C ASN A 328 10.60 13.08 -23.67
N PRO A 329 11.70 13.59 -24.25
CA PRO A 329 12.57 14.59 -23.61
C PRO A 329 11.82 15.85 -23.15
N LEU A 330 10.77 16.27 -23.85
CA LEU A 330 9.96 17.44 -23.48
C LEU A 330 9.17 17.18 -22.18
N TYR A 331 8.60 15.99 -22.00
CA TYR A 331 7.90 15.61 -20.77
C TYR A 331 8.87 15.45 -19.59
N ILE A 332 10.07 14.94 -19.86
CA ILE A 332 11.14 14.86 -18.85
C ILE A 332 11.53 16.28 -18.42
N LEU A 333 11.72 17.19 -19.35
CA LEU A 333 12.07 18.59 -19.07
C LEU A 333 10.95 19.30 -18.28
N GLU A 334 9.69 19.14 -18.71
CA GLU A 334 8.51 19.68 -18.03
C GLU A 334 8.44 19.21 -16.58
N TYR A 335 8.66 17.91 -16.37
CA TYR A 335 8.67 17.32 -15.03
C TYR A 335 9.75 17.95 -14.12
N PHE A 336 10.99 18.01 -14.59
CA PHE A 336 12.09 18.53 -13.77
C PHE A 336 12.02 20.04 -13.50
N ILE A 337 11.44 20.82 -14.43
CA ILE A 337 11.28 22.28 -14.27
C ILE A 337 10.01 22.63 -13.50
N GLN A 338 8.88 21.96 -13.78
CA GLN A 338 7.56 22.39 -13.30
C GLN A 338 6.90 21.38 -12.34
N GLY A 339 7.43 20.17 -12.20
CA GLY A 339 6.79 19.11 -11.42
C GLY A 339 5.43 18.67 -12.00
N ARG A 340 5.28 18.68 -13.31
CA ARG A 340 4.03 18.40 -14.04
C ARG A 340 4.24 17.38 -15.16
N GLY A 341 3.16 17.01 -15.83
CA GLY A 341 3.16 16.13 -16.99
C GLY A 341 3.09 14.64 -16.65
N PRO A 342 3.24 13.77 -17.68
CA PRO A 342 2.99 12.33 -17.55
C PRO A 342 3.82 11.60 -16.50
N LEU A 343 5.01 12.09 -16.14
CA LEU A 343 5.86 11.47 -15.13
C LEU A 343 5.27 11.59 -13.71
N THR A 344 4.30 12.49 -13.50
CA THR A 344 3.59 12.64 -12.22
C THR A 344 2.46 11.63 -12.04
N THR A 345 2.18 10.78 -13.04
CA THR A 345 1.07 9.82 -12.94
C THR A 345 1.28 8.82 -11.81
N ALA A 346 0.21 8.61 -11.05
CA ALA A 346 0.15 7.56 -10.03
C ALA A 346 -0.15 6.17 -10.63
N GLY A 347 -0.35 6.08 -11.95
CA GLY A 347 -0.80 4.88 -12.65
C GLY A 347 -2.30 4.64 -12.59
N CYS A 348 -3.02 5.24 -11.64
CA CYS A 348 -4.46 5.16 -11.52
C CYS A 348 -5.07 6.57 -11.55
N GLU A 349 -5.96 6.84 -12.50
CA GLU A 349 -6.55 8.16 -12.70
C GLU A 349 -7.91 8.31 -12.03
N PHE A 350 -8.65 7.21 -11.89
CA PHE A 350 -9.95 7.18 -11.24
C PHE A 350 -10.07 5.98 -10.32
N VAL A 351 -10.80 6.18 -9.25
CA VAL A 351 -11.37 5.11 -8.45
C VAL A 351 -12.88 5.20 -8.50
N GLY A 352 -13.54 4.06 -8.76
CA GLY A 352 -14.98 3.91 -8.70
C GLY A 352 -15.37 3.02 -7.54
N PHE A 353 -16.38 3.40 -6.79
CA PHE A 353 -16.98 2.57 -5.75
C PHE A 353 -18.37 2.18 -6.20
N LEU A 354 -18.58 0.90 -6.47
CA LEU A 354 -19.75 0.41 -7.17
C LEU A 354 -20.42 -0.71 -6.35
N SER A 355 -21.70 -0.95 -6.64
CA SER A 355 -22.46 -2.03 -6.04
C SER A 355 -22.97 -3.00 -7.11
N THR A 356 -22.56 -4.26 -7.01
CA THR A 356 -23.07 -5.34 -7.90
C THR A 356 -24.54 -5.68 -7.63
N LYS A 357 -25.07 -5.29 -6.47
CA LYS A 357 -26.45 -5.59 -6.03
C LYS A 357 -27.38 -4.39 -6.08
N LYS A 358 -26.94 -3.28 -6.67
CA LYS A 358 -27.68 -1.99 -6.66
C LYS A 358 -28.07 -1.52 -5.25
N ASN A 359 -27.28 -1.89 -4.25
CA ASN A 359 -27.40 -1.45 -2.85
C ASN A 359 -26.79 -0.05 -2.69
N THR A 360 -27.03 0.58 -1.55
CA THR A 360 -26.45 1.88 -1.20
C THR A 360 -25.00 1.81 -0.78
N GLN A 361 -24.47 0.62 -0.50
CA GLN A 361 -23.08 0.41 -0.07
C GLN A 361 -22.24 -0.23 -1.18
N PRO A 362 -21.05 0.28 -1.45
CA PRO A 362 -20.14 -0.32 -2.40
C PRO A 362 -19.65 -1.70 -1.91
N ASP A 363 -19.58 -2.67 -2.83
CA ASP A 363 -18.99 -3.99 -2.59
C ASP A 363 -17.78 -4.26 -3.51
N VAL A 364 -17.61 -3.46 -4.55
CA VAL A 364 -16.46 -3.50 -5.45
C VAL A 364 -15.86 -2.11 -5.66
N GLN A 365 -14.57 -2.09 -5.94
CA GLN A 365 -13.83 -0.90 -6.37
C GLN A 365 -13.33 -1.11 -7.80
N PHE A 366 -13.49 -0.10 -8.65
CA PHE A 366 -12.75 -0.01 -9.91
C PHE A 366 -11.53 0.88 -9.71
N MET A 367 -10.38 0.41 -10.18
CA MET A 367 -9.19 1.25 -10.39
C MET A 367 -8.98 1.38 -11.89
N VAL A 368 -9.02 2.60 -12.40
CA VAL A 368 -8.90 2.86 -13.84
C VAL A 368 -7.48 3.35 -14.12
N LEU A 369 -6.75 2.52 -14.86
CA LEU A 369 -5.40 2.79 -15.33
C LEU A 369 -5.45 3.03 -16.84
N PRO A 370 -4.93 4.16 -17.35
CA PRO A 370 -5.01 4.50 -18.77
C PRO A 370 -4.11 3.63 -19.66
N VAL A 371 -3.30 2.77 -19.04
CA VAL A 371 -2.34 1.92 -19.74
C VAL A 371 -2.55 0.45 -19.37
N GLY A 372 -2.56 -0.42 -20.37
CA GLY A 372 -2.56 -1.87 -20.17
C GLY A 372 -1.15 -2.43 -19.94
N ILE A 373 -1.07 -3.66 -19.44
CA ILE A 373 0.24 -4.33 -19.23
C ILE A 373 0.93 -4.73 -20.54
N SER A 374 0.17 -4.84 -21.63
CA SER A 374 0.74 -5.09 -22.97
C SER A 374 1.51 -3.90 -23.53
N ALA A 375 1.31 -2.69 -22.99
CA ALA A 375 1.89 -1.45 -23.51
C ALA A 375 3.44 -1.42 -23.46
N ASP A 376 4.06 -2.12 -22.54
CA ASP A 376 5.53 -2.25 -22.44
C ASP A 376 6.08 -3.45 -23.24
N ARG A 377 5.23 -4.13 -24.01
CA ARG A 377 5.54 -5.33 -24.80
C ARG A 377 6.20 -6.45 -24.00
N GLY A 378 5.84 -6.58 -22.73
CA GLY A 378 6.34 -7.59 -21.82
C GLY A 378 7.75 -7.38 -21.30
N SER A 379 8.30 -6.19 -21.47
CA SER A 379 9.66 -5.90 -21.04
C SER A 379 9.81 -5.90 -19.51
N HIS A 380 8.78 -5.45 -18.77
CA HIS A 380 8.81 -5.30 -17.31
C HIS A 380 7.54 -5.80 -16.61
N LEU A 381 6.35 -5.26 -16.94
CA LEU A 381 5.10 -5.53 -16.21
C LEU A 381 4.72 -7.01 -16.21
N ARG A 382 4.90 -7.70 -17.33
CA ARG A 382 4.73 -9.15 -17.42
C ARG A 382 5.58 -9.91 -16.39
N LYS A 383 6.87 -9.51 -16.27
CA LYS A 383 7.84 -10.16 -15.38
C LYS A 383 7.50 -9.93 -13.91
N ILE A 384 7.05 -8.73 -13.56
CA ILE A 384 6.58 -8.42 -12.20
C ILE A 384 5.44 -9.35 -11.80
N LEU A 385 4.47 -9.57 -12.70
CA LEU A 385 3.31 -10.43 -12.42
C LEU A 385 3.64 -11.93 -12.66
N ARG A 386 4.79 -12.26 -13.28
CA ARG A 386 5.19 -13.62 -13.66
C ARG A 386 4.15 -14.32 -14.52
N ILE A 387 3.58 -13.62 -15.49
CA ILE A 387 2.64 -14.19 -16.43
C ILE A 387 3.38 -15.19 -17.33
N ARG A 388 2.85 -16.42 -17.43
CA ARG A 388 3.42 -17.49 -18.23
C ARG A 388 3.55 -17.10 -19.71
N ASP A 389 4.53 -17.70 -20.40
CA ASP A 389 4.81 -17.43 -21.82
C ASP A 389 3.62 -17.75 -22.72
N ASP A 390 2.97 -18.90 -22.50
CA ASP A 390 1.80 -19.32 -23.28
C ASP A 390 0.62 -18.35 -23.15
N VAL A 391 0.37 -17.82 -21.95
CA VAL A 391 -0.68 -16.82 -21.71
C VAL A 391 -0.30 -15.50 -22.36
N TRP A 392 0.96 -15.10 -22.21
CA TRP A 392 1.45 -13.85 -22.79
C TRP A 392 1.29 -13.84 -24.31
N GLU A 393 1.82 -14.84 -24.99
CA GLU A 393 1.82 -14.94 -26.46
C GLU A 393 0.40 -15.10 -27.04
N ASN A 394 -0.48 -15.80 -26.34
CA ASN A 394 -1.82 -16.09 -26.86
C ASN A 394 -2.89 -15.07 -26.47
N TYR A 395 -2.62 -14.15 -25.55
CA TYR A 395 -3.58 -13.10 -25.14
C TYR A 395 -2.99 -11.70 -25.24
N PHE A 396 -1.99 -11.35 -24.42
CA PHE A 396 -1.48 -10.00 -24.32
C PHE A 396 -0.68 -9.55 -25.54
N ALA A 397 0.15 -10.42 -26.11
CA ALA A 397 0.95 -10.10 -27.29
C ALA A 397 0.09 -9.81 -28.52
N LYS A 398 -1.12 -10.33 -28.58
CA LYS A 398 -2.04 -10.09 -29.70
C LYS A 398 -2.66 -8.69 -29.72
N VAL A 399 -2.42 -7.90 -28.67
CA VAL A 399 -2.96 -6.53 -28.55
C VAL A 399 -1.87 -5.44 -28.42
N PHE A 400 -0.62 -5.75 -28.75
CA PHE A 400 0.50 -4.79 -28.69
C PHE A 400 0.32 -3.53 -29.53
N ASP A 401 -0.37 -3.65 -30.64
CA ASP A 401 -0.68 -2.59 -31.59
C ASP A 401 -1.99 -1.86 -31.26
N LYS A 402 -2.66 -2.28 -30.20
CA LYS A 402 -3.87 -1.64 -29.68
C LYS A 402 -3.54 -0.75 -28.49
N HIS A 403 -4.41 0.20 -28.22
CA HIS A 403 -4.36 0.99 -26.99
C HIS A 403 -5.20 0.25 -25.93
N ALA A 404 -4.55 -0.35 -24.95
CA ALA A 404 -5.23 -1.02 -23.85
C ALA A 404 -5.28 -0.11 -22.62
N SER A 405 -6.42 -0.13 -21.93
CA SER A 405 -6.58 0.40 -20.58
C SER A 405 -6.92 -0.74 -19.64
N THR A 406 -6.48 -0.62 -18.40
CA THR A 406 -6.83 -1.58 -17.38
C THR A 406 -7.88 -0.99 -16.43
N ILE A 407 -9.07 -1.58 -16.42
CA ILE A 407 -10.06 -1.36 -15.36
C ILE A 407 -9.98 -2.55 -14.42
N LEU A 408 -9.25 -2.38 -13.31
CA LEU A 408 -9.17 -3.41 -12.28
C LEU A 408 -10.45 -3.40 -11.45
N ALA A 409 -11.22 -4.47 -11.54
CA ALA A 409 -12.34 -4.73 -10.65
C ALA A 409 -11.84 -5.45 -9.40
N LEU A 410 -12.04 -4.87 -8.22
CA LEU A 410 -11.55 -5.32 -6.94
C LEU A 410 -12.70 -5.63 -5.98
N ILE A 411 -12.56 -6.70 -5.21
CA ILE A 411 -13.47 -6.98 -4.09
C ILE A 411 -13.06 -6.11 -2.90
N LEU A 412 -13.98 -5.32 -2.35
CA LEU A 412 -13.72 -4.50 -1.16
C LEU A 412 -13.65 -5.33 0.13
N HIS A 413 -14.45 -6.39 0.25
CA HIS A 413 -14.55 -7.18 1.46
C HIS A 413 -14.55 -8.68 1.15
N SER A 414 -13.36 -9.23 0.82
CA SER A 414 -13.20 -10.66 0.57
C SER A 414 -13.62 -11.50 1.79
N LYS A 415 -14.22 -12.67 1.55
CA LYS A 415 -14.62 -13.63 2.57
C LYS A 415 -13.59 -14.74 2.78
N SER A 416 -12.73 -14.98 1.81
CA SER A 416 -11.60 -15.92 1.93
C SER A 416 -10.63 -15.45 3.00
N ARG A 417 -10.08 -16.40 3.77
CA ARG A 417 -9.14 -16.15 4.85
C ARG A 417 -7.94 -17.06 4.70
N GLY A 418 -6.77 -16.47 4.72
CA GLY A 418 -5.49 -17.13 4.61
C GLY A 418 -4.62 -17.01 5.86
N GLU A 419 -3.34 -17.31 5.66
CA GLU A 419 -2.38 -17.30 6.75
C GLU A 419 -0.95 -16.97 6.29
N VAL A 420 -0.13 -16.53 7.24
CA VAL A 420 1.31 -16.24 7.08
C VAL A 420 2.06 -16.99 8.17
N ASN A 421 2.88 -17.94 7.80
CA ASN A 421 3.63 -18.76 8.73
C ASN A 421 5.13 -18.73 8.43
N ILE A 422 5.97 -18.79 9.46
CA ILE A 422 7.39 -19.07 9.23
C ILE A 422 7.56 -20.47 8.65
N GLN A 423 8.62 -20.67 7.86
CA GLN A 423 9.03 -21.98 7.35
C GLN A 423 10.47 -22.35 7.75
N SER A 424 11.06 -21.54 8.61
CA SER A 424 12.39 -21.72 9.16
C SER A 424 12.56 -20.80 10.37
N SER A 425 13.49 -21.14 11.27
CA SER A 425 13.97 -20.23 12.33
C SER A 425 14.95 -19.17 11.83
N ASP A 426 15.40 -19.26 10.56
CA ASP A 426 16.26 -18.26 9.92
C ASP A 426 15.45 -16.99 9.55
N PRO A 427 15.83 -15.81 10.07
CA PRO A 427 15.14 -14.55 9.80
C PRO A 427 15.21 -14.09 8.32
N TYR A 428 16.15 -14.61 7.54
CA TYR A 428 16.28 -14.28 6.11
C TYR A 428 15.33 -15.11 5.24
N THR A 429 14.87 -16.25 5.71
CA THR A 429 13.92 -17.10 4.97
C THR A 429 12.56 -16.42 4.86
N SER A 430 12.01 -16.32 3.65
CA SER A 430 10.67 -15.75 3.39
C SER A 430 9.59 -16.56 4.13
N PRO A 431 8.52 -15.94 4.66
CA PRO A 431 7.42 -16.70 5.23
C PRO A 431 6.63 -17.46 4.15
N LEU A 432 5.95 -18.51 4.54
CA LEU A 432 4.90 -19.15 3.74
C LEU A 432 3.66 -18.25 3.78
N ILE A 433 3.20 -17.82 2.62
CA ILE A 433 2.05 -16.93 2.47
C ILE A 433 0.98 -17.69 1.70
N ASP A 434 -0.07 -18.07 2.38
CA ASP A 434 -1.22 -18.75 1.78
C ASP A 434 -2.48 -17.92 1.97
N PRO A 435 -2.86 -17.09 0.99
CA PRO A 435 -4.05 -16.26 1.09
C PRO A 435 -5.35 -17.05 0.91
N LYS A 436 -5.29 -18.28 0.40
CA LYS A 436 -6.45 -19.14 0.10
C LYS A 436 -7.49 -18.42 -0.75
N TYR A 437 -7.03 -17.73 -1.81
CA TYR A 437 -7.89 -16.97 -2.70
C TYR A 437 -9.02 -17.84 -3.27
N PHE A 438 -10.25 -17.30 -3.24
CA PHE A 438 -11.47 -17.98 -3.69
C PHE A 438 -11.84 -19.26 -2.95
N ASN A 439 -11.28 -19.53 -1.77
CA ASN A 439 -11.77 -20.60 -0.90
C ASN A 439 -13.25 -20.38 -0.53
N ASN A 440 -13.66 -19.12 -0.42
CA ASN A 440 -15.08 -18.77 -0.35
C ASN A 440 -15.62 -18.44 -1.76
N ARG A 441 -16.57 -19.23 -2.25
CA ARG A 441 -17.15 -19.09 -3.60
C ARG A 441 -17.85 -17.74 -3.83
N ASN A 442 -18.27 -17.04 -2.76
CA ASN A 442 -18.90 -15.72 -2.92
C ASN A 442 -17.91 -14.69 -3.48
N ASP A 443 -16.62 -14.84 -3.23
CA ASP A 443 -15.61 -13.90 -3.72
C ASP A 443 -15.51 -13.99 -5.26
N VAL A 444 -15.50 -15.18 -5.84
CA VAL A 444 -15.48 -15.32 -7.30
C VAL A 444 -16.79 -14.87 -7.95
N LYS A 445 -17.94 -15.14 -7.32
CA LYS A 445 -19.24 -14.64 -7.82
C LYS A 445 -19.27 -13.11 -7.86
N LEU A 446 -18.76 -12.46 -6.81
CA LEU A 446 -18.70 -11.01 -6.75
C LEU A 446 -17.80 -10.43 -7.86
N LEU A 447 -16.66 -11.07 -8.16
CA LEU A 447 -15.82 -10.66 -9.29
C LEU A 447 -16.46 -10.91 -10.65
N ILE A 448 -17.23 -12.00 -10.83
CA ILE A 448 -18.00 -12.22 -12.06
C ILE A 448 -18.95 -11.04 -12.29
N ASP A 449 -19.71 -10.65 -11.28
CA ASP A 449 -20.63 -9.52 -11.37
C ASP A 449 -19.88 -8.20 -11.60
N ALA A 450 -18.71 -8.01 -10.96
CA ALA A 450 -17.86 -6.83 -11.19
C ALA A 450 -17.31 -6.76 -12.63
N VAL A 451 -16.90 -7.87 -13.22
CA VAL A 451 -16.45 -7.89 -14.64
C VAL A 451 -17.61 -7.62 -15.59
N LYS A 452 -18.83 -8.07 -15.25
CA LYS A 452 -20.03 -7.70 -16.03
C LYS A 452 -20.30 -6.18 -15.97
N LEU A 453 -20.09 -5.53 -14.82
CA LEU A 453 -20.13 -4.06 -14.73
C LEU A 453 -19.08 -3.37 -15.61
N ILE A 454 -17.87 -3.94 -15.76
CA ILE A 454 -16.89 -3.41 -16.74
C ILE A 454 -17.49 -3.43 -18.15
N LYS A 455 -18.15 -4.52 -18.54
CA LYS A 455 -18.80 -4.60 -19.86
C LYS A 455 -19.89 -3.54 -20.01
N GLU A 456 -20.77 -3.38 -19.02
CA GLU A 456 -21.81 -2.35 -19.04
C GLU A 456 -21.18 -0.95 -19.19
N PHE A 457 -20.10 -0.69 -18.46
CA PHE A 457 -19.36 0.55 -18.51
C PHE A 457 -18.77 0.84 -19.91
N VAL A 458 -18.13 -0.16 -20.53
CA VAL A 458 -17.56 -0.05 -21.88
C VAL A 458 -18.64 0.16 -22.96
N LEU A 459 -19.85 -0.34 -22.74
CA LEU A 459 -20.99 -0.20 -23.67
C LEU A 459 -21.71 1.15 -23.59
N THR A 460 -21.39 2.03 -22.64
CA THR A 460 -21.94 3.39 -22.58
C THR A 460 -21.59 4.21 -23.83
N GLU A 461 -22.40 5.22 -24.13
CA GLU A 461 -22.14 6.10 -25.28
C GLU A 461 -20.81 6.85 -25.13
N ALA A 462 -20.50 7.33 -23.92
CA ALA A 462 -19.26 8.02 -23.61
C ALA A 462 -18.03 7.17 -23.89
N MET A 463 -18.03 5.90 -23.47
CA MET A 463 -16.89 5.00 -23.71
C MET A 463 -16.79 4.61 -25.18
N ARG A 464 -17.90 4.30 -25.85
CA ARG A 464 -17.89 3.97 -27.28
C ARG A 464 -17.43 5.13 -28.15
N SER A 465 -17.87 6.34 -27.83
CA SER A 465 -17.44 7.57 -28.54
C SER A 465 -15.95 7.83 -28.36
N SER A 466 -15.36 7.44 -27.24
CA SER A 466 -13.89 7.46 -27.03
C SER A 466 -13.16 6.33 -27.76
N GLY A 467 -13.89 5.41 -28.40
CA GLY A 467 -13.33 4.29 -29.15
C GLY A 467 -13.09 3.02 -28.32
N ALA A 468 -13.69 2.93 -27.14
CA ALA A 468 -13.56 1.77 -26.27
C ALA A 468 -14.35 0.56 -26.78
N TYR A 469 -13.77 -0.63 -26.62
CA TYR A 469 -14.41 -1.92 -26.88
C TYR A 469 -13.77 -3.01 -26.01
N LEU A 470 -14.46 -4.14 -25.83
CA LEU A 470 -13.92 -5.26 -25.06
C LEU A 470 -12.88 -6.05 -25.89
N ASN A 471 -11.86 -6.54 -25.21
CA ASN A 471 -10.96 -7.54 -25.78
C ASN A 471 -11.72 -8.88 -25.90
N GLU A 472 -12.04 -9.27 -27.13
CA GLU A 472 -12.80 -10.48 -27.42
C GLU A 472 -11.90 -11.71 -27.71
N ILE A 473 -10.57 -11.59 -27.56
CA ILE A 473 -9.66 -12.70 -27.66
C ILE A 473 -9.97 -13.69 -26.51
N PRO A 474 -10.30 -14.97 -26.80
CA PRO A 474 -10.53 -15.94 -25.74
C PRO A 474 -9.29 -16.09 -24.86
N PHE A 475 -9.50 -16.07 -23.53
CA PHE A 475 -8.41 -16.21 -22.58
C PHE A 475 -7.87 -17.66 -22.61
N PRO A 476 -6.53 -17.86 -22.68
CA PRO A 476 -5.92 -19.18 -22.75
C PRO A 476 -6.33 -20.08 -21.58
N GLY A 477 -6.83 -21.28 -21.89
CA GLY A 477 -7.37 -22.23 -20.92
C GLY A 477 -8.87 -22.09 -20.65
N CYS A 478 -9.54 -21.05 -21.19
CA CYS A 478 -10.97 -20.81 -21.02
C CYS A 478 -11.79 -20.97 -22.31
N GLU A 479 -11.18 -21.37 -23.41
CA GLU A 479 -11.76 -21.42 -24.77
C GLU A 479 -12.95 -22.38 -24.88
N LYS A 480 -13.03 -23.38 -24.00
CA LYS A 480 -14.14 -24.34 -23.95
C LYS A 480 -15.47 -23.75 -23.48
N HIS A 481 -15.42 -22.57 -22.87
CA HIS A 481 -16.60 -21.89 -22.37
C HIS A 481 -17.12 -20.86 -23.38
N ILE A 482 -18.43 -20.62 -23.40
CA ILE A 482 -19.02 -19.56 -24.22
C ILE A 482 -18.45 -18.23 -23.71
N PHE A 483 -17.86 -17.45 -24.63
CA PHE A 483 -17.25 -16.16 -24.31
C PHE A 483 -18.19 -15.28 -23.49
N PHE A 484 -17.67 -14.70 -22.42
CA PHE A 484 -18.36 -13.83 -21.48
C PHE A 484 -19.54 -14.46 -20.70
N SER A 485 -19.75 -15.80 -20.77
CA SER A 485 -20.65 -16.51 -19.85
C SER A 485 -20.08 -16.55 -18.43
N ASP A 486 -20.91 -16.83 -17.43
CA ASP A 486 -20.45 -16.95 -16.03
C ASP A 486 -19.33 -17.99 -15.88
N SER A 487 -19.42 -19.11 -16.58
CA SER A 487 -18.40 -20.14 -16.57
C SER A 487 -17.08 -19.69 -17.23
N TYR A 488 -17.15 -18.87 -18.30
CA TYR A 488 -16.00 -18.24 -18.90
C TYR A 488 -15.37 -17.22 -17.93
N LEU A 489 -16.18 -16.35 -17.35
CA LEU A 489 -15.72 -15.32 -16.41
C LEU A 489 -15.10 -15.95 -15.15
N GLU A 490 -15.70 -17.03 -14.61
CA GLU A 490 -15.08 -17.76 -13.50
C GLU A 490 -13.71 -18.31 -13.89
N CYS A 491 -13.57 -18.92 -15.06
CA CYS A 491 -12.29 -19.41 -15.58
C CYS A 491 -11.28 -18.25 -15.71
N TYR A 492 -11.65 -17.17 -16.39
CA TYR A 492 -10.82 -15.97 -16.59
C TYR A 492 -10.32 -15.39 -15.26
N ILE A 493 -11.22 -15.23 -14.29
CA ILE A 493 -10.93 -14.66 -12.96
C ILE A 493 -9.91 -15.54 -12.22
N ARG A 494 -10.09 -16.88 -12.24
CA ARG A 494 -9.18 -17.81 -11.57
C ARG A 494 -7.79 -17.83 -12.21
N HIS A 495 -7.72 -17.66 -13.52
CA HIS A 495 -6.44 -17.55 -14.23
C HIS A 495 -5.76 -16.21 -13.95
N LEU A 496 -6.51 -15.10 -14.06
CA LEU A 496 -5.97 -13.74 -13.96
C LEU A 496 -6.35 -13.08 -12.61
N THR A 497 -6.15 -13.80 -11.54
CA THR A 497 -6.28 -13.28 -10.17
C THR A 497 -5.07 -12.42 -9.84
N LEU A 498 -5.30 -11.21 -9.34
CA LEU A 498 -4.27 -10.26 -8.95
C LEU A 498 -4.45 -9.86 -7.49
N SER A 499 -3.37 -9.93 -6.72
CA SER A 499 -3.24 -9.13 -5.51
C SER A 499 -2.99 -7.68 -5.91
N ILE A 500 -3.59 -6.72 -5.21
CA ILE A 500 -3.22 -5.31 -5.36
C ILE A 500 -2.35 -4.84 -4.20
N PHE A 501 -1.69 -5.80 -3.56
CA PHE A 501 -0.69 -5.60 -2.51
C PHE A 501 -1.26 -4.93 -1.25
N HIS A 502 -2.47 -5.36 -0.85
CA HIS A 502 -3.17 -4.90 0.34
C HIS A 502 -3.34 -6.00 1.42
N PRO A 503 -2.30 -6.79 1.75
CA PRO A 503 -2.44 -7.81 2.79
C PRO A 503 -2.69 -7.16 4.14
N VAL A 504 -3.68 -7.70 4.89
CA VAL A 504 -4.06 -7.23 6.23
C VAL A 504 -4.41 -8.41 7.16
N GLY A 505 -4.55 -8.15 8.44
CA GLY A 505 -5.26 -9.03 9.39
C GLY A 505 -4.41 -10.07 10.10
N THR A 506 -3.15 -10.22 9.79
CA THR A 506 -2.27 -11.29 10.29
C THR A 506 -1.84 -11.16 11.76
N CYS A 507 -2.05 -9.99 12.37
CA CYS A 507 -1.95 -9.73 13.81
C CYS A 507 -3.24 -9.04 14.29
N SER A 508 -4.39 -9.62 13.95
CA SER A 508 -5.72 -9.03 14.06
C SER A 508 -5.99 -8.39 15.41
N MET A 509 -6.57 -7.18 15.38
CA MET A 509 -7.08 -6.49 16.55
C MET A 509 -8.42 -7.11 17.00
N GLY A 510 -8.66 -7.15 18.31
CA GLY A 510 -9.94 -7.57 18.86
C GLY A 510 -10.00 -7.41 20.38
N LEU A 511 -11.06 -7.93 20.99
CA LEU A 511 -11.16 -7.98 22.43
C LEU A 511 -10.16 -9.01 23.02
N PRO A 512 -9.63 -8.78 24.23
CA PRO A 512 -8.59 -9.66 24.81
C PRO A 512 -8.99 -11.13 24.99
N ASP A 513 -10.26 -11.43 25.09
CA ASP A 513 -10.83 -12.76 25.20
C ASP A 513 -11.19 -13.40 23.84
N SER A 514 -11.05 -12.67 22.76
CA SER A 514 -11.29 -13.18 21.41
C SER A 514 -10.22 -14.16 20.99
N LYS A 515 -10.63 -15.37 20.55
CA LYS A 515 -9.73 -16.39 20.02
C LYS A 515 -9.01 -16.00 18.72
N ASN A 516 -9.49 -14.94 18.05
CA ASN A 516 -8.96 -14.48 16.77
C ASN A 516 -8.08 -13.23 16.91
N ALA A 517 -7.92 -12.68 18.12
CA ALA A 517 -7.16 -11.47 18.35
C ALA A 517 -5.69 -11.74 18.73
N VAL A 518 -4.80 -10.98 18.18
CA VAL A 518 -3.37 -10.92 18.53
C VAL A 518 -3.07 -9.67 19.35
N VAL A 519 -3.70 -8.54 18.99
CA VAL A 519 -3.60 -7.28 19.73
C VAL A 519 -4.97 -6.83 20.26
N ASP A 520 -4.95 -6.13 21.39
CA ASP A 520 -6.14 -5.49 21.94
C ASP A 520 -6.48 -4.17 21.19
N THR A 521 -7.63 -3.56 21.53
CA THR A 521 -8.06 -2.27 20.95
C THR A 521 -7.15 -1.07 21.34
N SER A 522 -6.08 -1.31 22.08
CA SER A 522 -5.00 -0.39 22.36
C SER A 522 -3.70 -0.78 21.66
N PHE A 523 -3.76 -1.70 20.66
CA PHE A 523 -2.63 -2.20 19.86
C PHE A 523 -1.59 -3.01 20.64
N ARG A 524 -1.85 -3.34 21.91
CA ARG A 524 -0.94 -4.11 22.75
C ARG A 524 -1.06 -5.59 22.40
N VAL A 525 0.06 -6.29 22.25
CA VAL A 525 0.07 -7.75 22.10
C VAL A 525 -0.52 -8.39 23.36
N ILE A 526 -1.57 -9.18 23.20
CA ILE A 526 -2.39 -9.71 24.30
C ILE A 526 -1.53 -10.56 25.24
N GLY A 527 -1.52 -10.19 26.53
CA GLY A 527 -0.80 -10.87 27.59
C GLY A 527 0.70 -10.58 27.66
N LEU A 528 1.17 -9.58 26.93
CA LEU A 528 2.56 -9.10 26.97
C LEU A 528 2.62 -7.60 27.26
N ASP A 529 3.63 -7.19 28.03
CA ASP A 529 3.87 -5.79 28.38
C ASP A 529 4.90 -5.16 27.44
N ASN A 530 4.77 -3.85 27.21
CA ASN A 530 5.69 -3.04 26.41
C ASN A 530 5.89 -3.53 24.97
N LEU A 531 4.89 -4.23 24.41
CA LEU A 531 4.93 -4.70 23.03
C LEU A 531 3.64 -4.34 22.30
N TYR A 532 3.80 -3.67 21.18
CA TYR A 532 2.71 -3.17 20.35
C TYR A 532 2.92 -3.60 18.89
N VAL A 533 1.83 -3.81 18.16
CA VAL A 533 1.85 -3.94 16.69
C VAL A 533 0.96 -2.84 16.11
N VAL A 534 1.52 -2.07 15.18
CA VAL A 534 0.83 -0.93 14.57
C VAL A 534 1.18 -0.85 13.09
N ASP A 535 0.45 -1.56 12.26
CA ASP A 535 0.53 -1.55 10.80
C ASP A 535 -0.70 -2.27 10.20
N ALA A 536 -0.65 -2.61 8.92
CA ALA A 536 -1.74 -3.28 8.23
C ALA A 536 -2.11 -4.66 8.84
N SER A 537 -1.19 -5.32 9.57
CA SER A 537 -1.46 -6.62 10.18
C SER A 537 -2.56 -6.58 11.24
N VAL A 538 -2.78 -5.41 11.87
CA VAL A 538 -3.77 -5.29 12.95
C VAL A 538 -5.19 -5.05 12.46
N LEU A 539 -5.40 -4.71 11.18
CA LEU A 539 -6.72 -4.46 10.62
C LEU A 539 -7.55 -5.74 10.64
N PRO A 540 -8.66 -5.84 11.40
CA PRO A 540 -9.41 -7.09 11.54
C PRO A 540 -10.07 -7.53 10.23
N THR A 541 -10.42 -6.56 9.39
CA THR A 541 -10.97 -6.75 8.05
C THR A 541 -10.37 -5.74 7.08
N LEU A 542 -10.54 -5.98 5.78
CA LEU A 542 -10.17 -4.99 4.75
C LEU A 542 -10.98 -3.69 4.92
N PRO A 543 -10.35 -2.52 4.79
CA PRO A 543 -11.10 -1.26 4.66
C PRO A 543 -11.82 -1.20 3.31
N SER A 544 -12.81 -0.31 3.20
CA SER A 544 -13.54 -0.07 1.93
C SER A 544 -12.75 0.82 0.96
N SER A 545 -11.40 0.70 0.94
CA SER A 545 -10.52 1.56 0.15
C SER A 545 -9.10 0.99 0.11
N ASN A 546 -8.20 1.66 -0.62
CA ASN A 546 -6.76 1.42 -0.51
C ASN A 546 -6.29 1.57 0.95
N ILE A 547 -5.41 0.68 1.42
CA ILE A 547 -5.14 0.53 2.87
C ILE A 547 -4.27 1.61 3.49
N ASN A 548 -3.54 2.43 2.71
CA ASN A 548 -2.53 3.34 3.24
C ASN A 548 -3.11 4.39 4.21
N ALA A 549 -4.26 5.00 3.85
CA ALA A 549 -4.95 5.96 4.70
C ALA A 549 -5.42 5.34 6.03
N ALA A 550 -5.97 4.11 5.97
CA ALA A 550 -6.37 3.36 7.16
C ALA A 550 -5.19 3.09 8.09
N VAL A 551 -4.05 2.66 7.55
CA VAL A 551 -2.82 2.40 8.32
C VAL A 551 -2.29 3.68 8.98
N ALA A 552 -2.31 4.81 8.28
CA ALA A 552 -1.92 6.11 8.84
C ALA A 552 -2.85 6.54 9.98
N MET A 553 -4.17 6.38 9.80
CA MET A 553 -5.16 6.68 10.84
C MET A 553 -4.96 5.79 12.08
N MET A 554 -4.74 4.48 11.91
CA MET A 554 -4.47 3.55 13.02
C MET A 554 -3.21 3.95 13.79
N ALA A 555 -2.15 4.37 13.11
CA ALA A 555 -0.93 4.88 13.73
C ALA A 555 -1.17 6.18 14.54
N SER A 556 -2.05 7.05 14.04
CA SER A 556 -2.45 8.28 14.73
C SER A 556 -3.25 7.97 16.00
N VAL A 557 -4.23 7.08 15.92
CA VAL A 557 -5.00 6.59 17.09
C VAL A 557 -4.09 5.94 18.13
N PHE A 558 -3.14 5.11 17.68
CA PHE A 558 -2.16 4.48 18.58
C PHE A 558 -1.36 5.53 19.34
N PHE A 559 -0.82 6.53 18.66
CA PHE A 559 -0.03 7.58 19.30
C PHE A 559 -0.84 8.34 20.35
N ASP A 560 -2.06 8.77 20.02
CA ASP A 560 -2.93 9.50 20.95
C ASP A 560 -3.31 8.67 22.17
N SER A 561 -3.53 7.38 21.99
CA SER A 561 -4.01 6.49 23.06
C SER A 561 -2.90 6.00 24.00
N ASN A 562 -1.66 5.86 23.50
CA ASN A 562 -0.60 5.15 24.22
C ASN A 562 0.65 6.00 24.50
N ILE A 563 0.92 7.03 23.71
CA ILE A 563 2.18 7.80 23.78
C ILE A 563 1.96 9.24 24.20
N ARG A 564 0.91 9.92 23.68
CA ARG A 564 0.66 11.33 23.96
C ARG A 564 0.60 11.61 25.45
N PRO A 565 1.34 12.61 25.99
CA PRO A 565 1.30 12.97 27.40
C PRO A 565 -0.09 13.47 27.82
N LYS A 566 -0.68 12.90 28.88
CA LYS A 566 -2.03 13.26 29.37
C LYS A 566 -2.24 14.76 29.68
N LYS A 567 -1.18 15.53 29.88
CA LYS A 567 -1.25 16.99 30.12
C LYS A 567 -1.65 17.82 28.88
N PHE A 568 -1.51 17.28 27.67
CA PHE A 568 -1.87 17.97 26.42
C PHE A 568 -3.39 18.05 26.20
N TYR A 569 -4.16 17.06 26.65
CA TYR A 569 -5.63 17.08 26.52
C TYR A 569 -6.30 18.29 27.19
N LYS A 570 -5.78 18.75 28.35
CA LYS A 570 -6.35 19.91 29.04
C LYS A 570 -6.14 21.26 28.32
N LYS A 571 -5.05 21.39 27.54
CA LYS A 571 -4.80 22.68 26.82
C LYS A 571 -5.60 22.76 25.51
N GLN A 572 -5.81 21.68 24.80
CA GLN A 572 -6.62 21.69 23.57
C GLN A 572 -8.12 21.82 23.88
N CYS A 573 -8.67 21.11 24.88
CA CYS A 573 -10.05 21.38 25.32
C CYS A 573 -10.29 22.83 25.75
N LEU A 574 -9.33 23.46 26.39
CA LEU A 574 -9.45 24.87 26.78
C LEU A 574 -9.32 25.84 25.59
N SER A 575 -8.58 25.48 24.54
CA SER A 575 -8.52 26.29 23.31
C SER A 575 -9.79 26.12 22.46
N TYR A 576 -10.34 24.92 22.36
CA TYR A 576 -11.62 24.68 21.67
C TYR A 576 -12.80 25.28 22.39
N GLN A 577 -12.85 25.26 23.73
CA GLN A 577 -13.87 25.99 24.49
C GLN A 577 -13.76 27.52 24.29
N LYS A 578 -12.57 28.06 24.15
CA LYS A 578 -12.40 29.52 23.86
C LYS A 578 -12.85 29.90 22.45
N TYR A 579 -12.66 29.01 21.44
CA TYR A 579 -13.15 29.24 20.07
C TYR A 579 -14.69 29.14 20.02
N PHE A 580 -15.29 28.14 20.65
CA PHE A 580 -16.75 27.99 20.70
C PHE A 580 -17.45 29.12 21.44
N ILE A 581 -16.85 29.64 22.51
CA ILE A 581 -17.40 30.81 23.26
C ILE A 581 -17.25 32.10 22.44
N ALA A 582 -16.18 32.24 21.64
CA ALA A 582 -15.99 33.42 20.78
C ALA A 582 -16.99 33.46 19.61
N GLU A 583 -17.31 32.30 18.98
CA GLU A 583 -18.35 32.23 17.94
C GLU A 583 -19.77 32.44 18.49
N PHE A 584 -20.05 31.98 19.70
CA PHE A 584 -21.36 32.19 20.34
C PHE A 584 -21.60 33.63 20.76
N ILE A 585 -20.54 34.38 21.11
CA ILE A 585 -20.64 35.80 21.50
C ILE A 585 -20.77 36.72 20.28
N MET A 586 -20.27 36.30 19.09
CA MET A 586 -20.40 37.14 17.88
C MET A 586 -21.79 37.05 17.21
N HIS A 587 -22.62 36.06 17.56
CA HIS A 587 -23.97 35.92 17.02
C HIS A 587 -25.09 36.42 17.95
N THR A 588 -24.78 37.02 19.12
CA THR A 588 -25.80 37.46 20.10
C THR A 588 -25.72 38.93 20.47
N CYS A 589 -25.09 39.81 19.68
CA CYS A 589 -25.23 41.25 19.86
C CYS A 589 -25.89 41.90 18.63
N PRO A 590 -27.14 42.37 18.71
CA PRO A 590 -27.71 43.28 17.73
C PRO A 590 -27.41 44.72 18.14
N ILE A 591 -26.62 45.46 17.37
CA ILE A 591 -26.81 46.88 17.05
C ILE A 591 -26.30 47.13 15.66
#